data_6d44ee1423131e761c100df2c7ebe054
#
_entry.id   6d44ee1423131e761c100df2c7ebe054
#
_cell.length_a   1.000
_cell.length_b   1.000
_cell.length_c   1.000
_cell.angle_alpha   90.00
_cell.angle_beta   90.00
_cell.angle_gamma   90.00
#
_symmetry.space_group_name_H-M   'P 1'
#
loop_
_entity.id
_entity.type
_entity.pdbx_description
1 polymer ?
#
loop_
_entity_poly.entity_id
_entity_poly.type
_entity_poly.pdbx_seq_one_letter_code
_entity_poly.pdbx_strand_id
1 'polypeptide(L)'
;MLMKSGSALALAVASLVLFNSCSSSRNAITGTGIVWVATTGDQMITTFTINESTGANSKVGSAAPSGAQPSRMLMTPDRKYLFVANVDAPDPNCGSANSFCNEVRAFTVNTDGTLKALGNPVVVSPAATSPQGSQLGLAVDPKGSFLFVTNEGNSGQLGQAGTVAGTISVLSISSSGLTLSSSVSSAVPGDFAGNGPSAIAVAPVGNFLYVTNEFTNTVAAFSYDPTAGTITTPPFASYSTGTSPAAVAFSKCAGGNAVNTNCTASDGDNLFIANSGLSNDISIFSACIEVTPTCPVADGTLQQVSGSPVPANGLGPTSFIIDPLLNFVYVVDTKSNQISQFKYSPATGMLTAVSPATVSTGTTPGAGGITSDGAFVMVPDSGGSQIDIFRVNNTGSSGSAPTGRLSRPSTSSIMLGAQPTAAIVR
;
A
#
# COMPACT_ATOMS: atom_id res chain seq x y z
N MET A 1 18.66 51.10 71.25
CA MET A 1 18.26 49.69 71.27
C MET A 1 17.84 49.32 69.80
N LEU A 2 18.68 48.60 69.11
CA LEU A 2 18.61 48.39 67.66
C LEU A 2 17.49 47.37 67.31
N MET A 3 16.64 47.73 66.36
CA MET A 3 15.81 46.72 65.63
C MET A 3 16.31 46.64 64.19
N LYS A 4 16.79 45.46 63.81
CA LYS A 4 17.20 45.15 62.46
C LYS A 4 15.95 44.78 61.66
N SER A 5 15.70 45.50 60.56
CA SER A 5 14.74 45.13 59.52
C SER A 5 15.37 44.10 58.59
N GLY A 6 14.80 42.87 58.52
CA GLY A 6 15.19 41.87 57.54
C GLY A 6 14.34 42.02 56.26
N SER A 7 14.96 42.40 55.17
CA SER A 7 14.33 42.39 53.84
C SER A 7 14.38 40.98 53.27
N ALA A 8 13.21 40.36 53.06
CA ALA A 8 13.09 39.12 52.29
C ALA A 8 13.12 39.42 50.77
N LEU A 9 14.16 38.98 50.11
CA LEU A 9 14.31 39.04 48.67
C LEU A 9 13.53 37.88 48.05
N ALA A 10 12.39 38.17 47.46
CA ALA A 10 11.61 37.18 46.70
C ALA A 10 12.29 36.95 45.36
N LEU A 11 12.89 35.76 45.21
CA LEU A 11 13.46 35.31 43.94
C LEU A 11 12.31 34.81 43.04
N ALA A 12 11.90 35.63 42.08
CA ALA A 12 10.99 35.22 41.03
C ALA A 12 11.75 34.30 40.05
N VAL A 13 11.51 33.00 40.16
CA VAL A 13 11.96 32.04 39.14
C VAL A 13 11.03 32.17 37.95
N ALA A 14 11.46 32.92 36.94
CA ALA A 14 10.83 32.89 35.62
C ALA A 14 11.13 31.55 34.96
N SER A 15 10.20 30.64 35.00
CA SER A 15 10.24 29.40 34.18
C SER A 15 10.08 29.81 32.72
N LEU A 16 11.23 29.89 32.04
CA LEU A 16 11.29 30.00 30.59
C LEU A 16 10.79 28.68 29.99
N VAL A 17 9.51 28.63 29.67
CA VAL A 17 8.94 27.55 28.86
C VAL A 17 9.50 27.75 27.45
N LEU A 18 10.60 27.05 27.15
CA LEU A 18 11.07 26.87 25.81
C LEU A 18 10.00 26.02 25.08
N PHE A 19 9.11 26.68 24.36
CA PHE A 19 8.40 26.05 23.28
C PHE A 19 9.46 25.60 22.26
N ASN A 20 9.93 24.38 22.40
CA ASN A 20 10.51 23.68 21.26
C ASN A 20 9.38 23.55 20.24
N SER A 21 9.26 24.56 19.36
CA SER A 21 8.61 24.37 18.08
C SER A 21 9.41 23.27 17.40
N CYS A 22 8.87 22.06 17.43
CA CYS A 22 9.34 20.98 16.59
C CYS A 22 9.07 21.41 15.14
N SER A 23 9.92 22.31 14.62
CA SER A 23 10.06 22.42 13.18
C SER A 23 10.65 21.09 12.76
N SER A 24 9.84 20.22 12.16
CA SER A 24 10.30 19.04 11.45
C SER A 24 11.08 19.51 10.20
N SER A 25 12.21 20.20 10.42
CA SER A 25 13.22 20.33 9.40
C SER A 25 13.73 18.91 9.18
N ARG A 26 13.31 18.27 8.10
CA ARG A 26 13.96 17.06 7.62
C ARG A 26 15.44 17.42 7.47
N ASN A 27 16.29 16.94 8.36
CA ASN A 27 17.71 16.91 8.11
C ASN A 27 17.86 16.20 6.77
N ALA A 28 18.60 16.81 5.85
CA ALA A 28 18.92 16.17 4.59
C ALA A 28 19.59 14.82 4.92
N ILE A 29 18.79 13.75 4.93
CA ILE A 29 19.31 12.41 5.10
C ILE A 29 20.03 12.15 3.79
N THR A 30 21.35 12.11 3.84
CA THR A 30 22.20 11.64 2.73
C THR A 30 22.05 10.13 2.62
N GLY A 31 20.82 9.68 2.43
CA GLY A 31 20.46 8.28 2.29
C GLY A 31 20.48 7.83 0.83
N THR A 32 20.70 6.55 0.64
CA THR A 32 20.49 5.87 -0.63
C THR A 32 19.28 4.98 -0.46
N GLY A 33 18.17 5.33 -1.11
CA GLY A 33 16.99 4.48 -1.19
C GLY A 33 17.21 3.33 -2.18
N ILE A 34 16.39 2.30 -2.09
CA ILE A 34 16.39 1.16 -3.02
C ILE A 34 15.01 1.06 -3.67
N VAL A 35 15.02 0.80 -4.96
CA VAL A 35 13.81 0.64 -5.78
C VAL A 35 13.86 -0.70 -6.48
N TRP A 36 12.82 -1.49 -6.32
CA TRP A 36 12.60 -2.72 -7.08
C TRP A 36 11.48 -2.49 -8.08
N VAL A 37 11.70 -2.86 -9.32
CA VAL A 37 10.76 -2.67 -10.41
C VAL A 37 10.51 -3.98 -11.10
N ALA A 38 9.27 -4.45 -11.11
CA ALA A 38 8.86 -5.60 -11.89
C ALA A 38 8.39 -5.18 -13.28
N THR A 39 8.82 -5.92 -14.29
CA THR A 39 8.54 -5.67 -15.71
C THR A 39 7.94 -6.89 -16.38
N THR A 40 6.89 -6.69 -17.20
CA THR A 40 6.23 -7.78 -17.94
C THR A 40 6.99 -8.20 -19.20
N GLY A 41 7.60 -7.26 -19.91
CA GLY A 41 8.22 -7.53 -21.21
C GLY A 41 9.40 -8.50 -21.14
N ASP A 42 10.24 -8.38 -20.12
CA ASP A 42 11.39 -9.26 -19.88
C ASP A 42 11.20 -10.21 -18.69
N GLN A 43 10.08 -10.10 -17.97
CA GLN A 43 9.72 -10.92 -16.81
C GLN A 43 10.77 -10.87 -15.68
N MET A 44 11.27 -9.68 -15.39
CA MET A 44 12.35 -9.45 -14.44
C MET A 44 11.94 -8.49 -13.32
N ILE A 45 12.66 -8.55 -12.22
CA ILE A 45 12.70 -7.52 -11.19
C ILE A 45 14.08 -6.88 -11.25
N THR A 46 14.13 -5.62 -11.61
CA THR A 46 15.38 -4.85 -11.62
C THR A 46 15.47 -4.00 -10.36
N THR A 47 16.64 -4.01 -9.72
CA THR A 47 16.94 -3.21 -8.54
C THR A 47 17.72 -1.96 -8.93
N PHE A 48 17.35 -0.83 -8.35
CA PHE A 48 18.05 0.45 -8.46
C PHE A 48 18.33 1.03 -7.09
N THR A 49 19.45 1.73 -6.95
CA THR A 49 19.62 2.71 -5.88
C THR A 49 19.11 4.07 -6.34
N ILE A 50 18.61 4.86 -5.40
CA ILE A 50 18.25 6.27 -5.64
C ILE A 50 18.90 7.15 -4.58
N ASN A 51 19.54 8.21 -5.02
CA ASN A 51 20.05 9.24 -4.12
C ASN A 51 18.87 10.10 -3.65
N GLU A 52 18.53 10.05 -2.37
CA GLU A 52 17.36 10.70 -1.77
C GLU A 52 17.46 12.24 -1.77
N SER A 53 18.63 12.83 -2.03
CA SER A 53 18.78 14.28 -2.16
C SER A 53 18.60 14.79 -3.60
N THR A 54 19.04 14.02 -4.59
CA THR A 54 19.10 14.45 -6.00
C THR A 54 18.11 13.72 -6.93
N GLY A 55 17.65 12.52 -6.54
CA GLY A 55 16.89 11.62 -7.39
C GLY A 55 17.74 10.84 -8.41
N ALA A 56 19.07 11.00 -8.38
CA ALA A 56 19.96 10.24 -9.24
C ALA A 56 19.87 8.73 -8.90
N ASN A 57 19.87 7.88 -9.92
CA ASN A 57 19.66 6.45 -9.77
C ASN A 57 20.76 5.64 -10.44
N SER A 58 20.97 4.41 -9.99
CA SER A 58 21.90 3.46 -10.56
C SER A 58 21.38 2.03 -10.40
N LYS A 59 21.53 1.21 -11.45
CA LYS A 59 21.16 -0.22 -11.39
C LYS A 59 22.09 -0.98 -10.45
N VAL A 60 21.52 -1.89 -9.66
CA VAL A 60 22.23 -2.73 -8.70
C VAL A 60 22.17 -4.19 -9.15
N GLY A 61 23.32 -4.81 -9.32
CA GLY A 61 23.46 -6.24 -9.60
C GLY A 61 22.71 -6.70 -10.86
N SER A 62 22.43 -7.99 -10.92
CA SER A 62 21.63 -8.61 -11.97
C SER A 62 20.15 -8.58 -11.60
N ALA A 63 19.28 -8.46 -12.60
CA ALA A 63 17.83 -8.58 -12.40
C ALA A 63 17.46 -10.01 -11.98
N ALA A 64 16.42 -10.14 -11.15
CA ALA A 64 15.88 -11.43 -10.71
C ALA A 64 14.64 -11.80 -11.54
N PRO A 65 14.42 -13.08 -11.90
CA PRO A 65 13.23 -13.49 -12.64
C PRO A 65 11.95 -13.29 -11.83
N SER A 66 11.03 -12.44 -12.29
CA SER A 66 9.74 -12.17 -11.61
C SER A 66 8.70 -13.28 -11.80
N GLY A 67 8.81 -14.06 -12.86
CA GLY A 67 7.73 -14.87 -13.41
C GLY A 67 6.97 -14.12 -14.50
N ALA A 68 6.03 -14.81 -15.14
CA ALA A 68 5.24 -14.23 -16.21
C ALA A 68 4.19 -13.24 -15.65
N GLN A 69 4.02 -12.12 -16.31
CA GLN A 69 2.99 -11.10 -16.02
C GLN A 69 2.94 -10.62 -14.54
N PRO A 70 4.04 -10.11 -13.97
CA PRO A 70 4.03 -9.54 -12.64
C PRO A 70 3.06 -8.35 -12.58
N SER A 71 2.19 -8.32 -11.58
CA SER A 71 1.15 -7.30 -11.43
C SER A 71 1.28 -6.49 -10.14
N ARG A 72 1.69 -7.13 -9.06
CA ARG A 72 1.84 -6.52 -7.73
C ARG A 72 3.11 -6.99 -7.06
N MET A 73 3.67 -6.12 -6.25
CA MET A 73 4.78 -6.46 -5.36
C MET A 73 4.48 -5.99 -3.93
N LEU A 74 4.98 -6.73 -2.95
CA LEU A 74 4.87 -6.39 -1.55
C LEU A 74 6.11 -6.87 -0.80
N MET A 75 6.49 -6.16 0.26
CA MET A 75 7.61 -6.51 1.12
C MET A 75 7.12 -6.79 2.55
N THR A 76 7.78 -7.71 3.24
CA THR A 76 7.52 -7.92 4.67
C THR A 76 7.88 -6.70 5.51
N PRO A 77 7.22 -6.50 6.67
CA PRO A 77 7.52 -5.39 7.57
C PRO A 77 8.99 -5.31 7.99
N ASP A 78 9.65 -6.44 8.21
CA ASP A 78 11.08 -6.53 8.56
C ASP A 78 12.03 -6.37 7.35
N ARG A 79 11.46 -6.20 6.15
CA ARG A 79 12.17 -6.00 4.86
C ARG A 79 13.08 -7.15 4.43
N LYS A 80 12.87 -8.35 4.97
CA LYS A 80 13.65 -9.52 4.59
C LYS A 80 13.16 -10.21 3.34
N TYR A 81 11.85 -10.16 3.08
CA TYR A 81 11.22 -10.86 1.98
C TYR A 81 10.45 -9.91 1.08
N LEU A 82 10.54 -10.14 -0.22
CA LEU A 82 9.77 -9.47 -1.25
C LEU A 82 8.93 -10.51 -1.99
N PHE A 83 7.66 -10.22 -2.20
CA PHE A 83 6.70 -11.05 -2.91
C PHE A 83 6.28 -10.39 -4.22
N VAL A 84 6.11 -11.22 -5.26
CA VAL A 84 5.58 -10.79 -6.56
C VAL A 84 4.40 -11.67 -6.91
N ALA A 85 3.26 -11.03 -7.15
CA ALA A 85 2.08 -11.69 -7.69
C ALA A 85 2.12 -11.63 -9.21
N ASN A 86 1.94 -12.78 -9.84
CA ASN A 86 1.87 -12.95 -11.28
C ASN A 86 0.45 -13.34 -11.67
N VAL A 87 -0.14 -12.62 -12.62
CA VAL A 87 -1.51 -12.83 -13.11
C VAL A 87 -1.46 -13.62 -14.40
N ASP A 88 -2.35 -14.62 -14.53
CA ASP A 88 -2.48 -15.40 -15.75
C ASP A 88 -1.14 -15.92 -16.30
N ALA A 89 -0.26 -16.35 -15.41
CA ALA A 89 1.05 -16.85 -15.80
C ALA A 89 0.89 -18.17 -16.58
N PRO A 90 1.38 -18.26 -17.82
CA PRO A 90 1.54 -19.54 -18.49
C PRO A 90 2.73 -20.26 -17.85
N ASP A 91 2.49 -20.99 -16.78
CA ASP A 91 3.53 -21.66 -16.00
C ASP A 91 3.25 -23.18 -15.92
N PRO A 92 4.25 -24.06 -16.14
CA PRO A 92 4.08 -25.49 -15.99
C PRO A 92 3.63 -25.91 -14.59
N ASN A 93 3.83 -25.07 -13.57
CA ASN A 93 3.32 -25.30 -12.21
C ASN A 93 1.79 -25.21 -12.13
N CYS A 94 1.11 -24.64 -13.14
CA CYS A 94 -0.35 -24.58 -13.23
C CYS A 94 -1.02 -25.92 -13.61
N GLY A 95 -0.30 -27.03 -13.63
CA GLY A 95 -0.82 -28.39 -13.87
C GLY A 95 -0.68 -28.92 -15.30
N SER A 96 -0.58 -28.07 -16.33
CA SER A 96 -0.26 -28.46 -17.70
C SER A 96 0.43 -27.33 -18.45
N ALA A 97 1.17 -27.67 -19.51
CA ALA A 97 1.95 -26.72 -20.30
C ALA A 97 1.13 -25.58 -20.97
N ASN A 98 -0.19 -25.72 -21.03
CA ASN A 98 -1.11 -24.74 -21.63
C ASN A 98 -2.11 -24.16 -20.61
N SER A 99 -1.84 -24.31 -19.31
CA SER A 99 -2.69 -23.78 -18.26
C SER A 99 -2.19 -22.40 -17.80
N PHE A 100 -3.14 -21.54 -17.46
CA PHE A 100 -2.91 -20.25 -16.86
C PHE A 100 -3.30 -20.30 -15.39
N CYS A 101 -2.53 -19.70 -14.52
CA CYS A 101 -2.89 -19.55 -13.11
C CYS A 101 -2.29 -18.29 -12.52
N ASN A 102 -2.84 -17.88 -11.40
CA ASN A 102 -2.22 -16.83 -10.59
C ASN A 102 -1.27 -17.48 -9.60
N GLU A 103 -0.07 -16.93 -9.48
CA GLU A 103 0.97 -17.42 -8.58
C GLU A 103 1.63 -16.29 -7.79
N VAL A 104 2.26 -16.64 -6.68
CA VAL A 104 3.11 -15.74 -5.92
C VAL A 104 4.52 -16.31 -5.83
N ARG A 105 5.50 -15.48 -6.13
CA ARG A 105 6.94 -15.78 -5.96
C ARG A 105 7.49 -15.00 -4.77
N ALA A 106 8.40 -15.64 -4.05
CA ALA A 106 9.11 -15.06 -2.92
C ALA A 106 10.59 -14.88 -3.19
N PHE A 107 11.14 -13.81 -2.62
CA PHE A 107 12.58 -13.50 -2.69
C PHE A 107 13.09 -13.08 -1.31
N THR A 108 14.31 -13.48 -0.98
CA THR A 108 15.08 -12.83 0.09
C THR A 108 15.71 -11.55 -0.46
N VAL A 109 15.68 -10.51 0.37
CA VAL A 109 16.28 -9.21 0.07
C VAL A 109 17.64 -9.13 0.76
N ASN A 110 18.72 -9.02 -0.03
CA ASN A 110 20.06 -8.83 0.48
C ASN A 110 20.29 -7.39 0.98
N THR A 111 21.34 -7.16 1.73
CA THR A 111 21.67 -5.83 2.30
C THR A 111 21.94 -4.77 1.23
N ASP A 112 22.44 -5.18 0.06
CA ASP A 112 22.67 -4.31 -1.10
C ASP A 112 21.42 -4.10 -1.97
N GLY A 113 20.28 -4.73 -1.61
CA GLY A 113 19.04 -4.69 -2.36
C GLY A 113 18.89 -5.75 -3.44
N THR A 114 19.90 -6.54 -3.73
CA THR A 114 19.77 -7.65 -4.68
C THR A 114 18.81 -8.71 -4.15
N LEU A 115 18.13 -9.41 -5.06
CA LEU A 115 17.12 -10.40 -4.74
C LEU A 115 17.64 -11.82 -5.02
N LYS A 116 17.30 -12.76 -4.14
CA LYS A 116 17.53 -14.18 -4.33
C LYS A 116 16.17 -14.91 -4.22
N ALA A 117 15.82 -15.71 -5.23
CA ALA A 117 14.59 -16.50 -5.21
C ALA A 117 14.54 -17.40 -3.95
N LEU A 118 13.36 -17.49 -3.36
CA LEU A 118 13.10 -18.21 -2.11
C LEU A 118 11.98 -19.22 -2.31
N GLY A 119 12.31 -20.50 -2.30
CA GLY A 119 11.36 -21.59 -2.54
C GLY A 119 10.82 -21.63 -3.98
N ASN A 120 9.77 -22.40 -4.18
CA ASN A 120 9.05 -22.50 -5.45
C ASN A 120 7.90 -21.49 -5.48
N PRO A 121 7.42 -21.09 -6.67
CA PRO A 121 6.18 -20.32 -6.80
C PRO A 121 5.00 -21.08 -6.17
N VAL A 122 4.06 -20.34 -5.59
CA VAL A 122 2.84 -20.91 -5.01
C VAL A 122 1.63 -20.48 -5.85
N VAL A 123 0.93 -21.45 -6.39
CA VAL A 123 -0.32 -21.21 -7.14
C VAL A 123 -1.43 -20.84 -6.16
N VAL A 124 -2.13 -19.74 -6.44
CA VAL A 124 -3.18 -19.15 -5.59
C VAL A 124 -4.56 -19.10 -6.27
N SER A 125 -4.65 -19.57 -7.51
CA SER A 125 -5.92 -19.71 -8.24
C SER A 125 -6.03 -21.10 -8.86
N PRO A 126 -7.25 -21.56 -9.18
CA PRO A 126 -7.44 -22.74 -10.03
C PRO A 126 -6.74 -22.57 -11.38
N ALA A 127 -6.23 -23.68 -11.94
CA ALA A 127 -5.73 -23.69 -13.30
C ALA A 127 -6.86 -23.45 -14.30
N ALA A 128 -6.63 -22.61 -15.30
CA ALA A 128 -7.57 -22.30 -16.36
C ALA A 128 -6.94 -22.56 -17.73
N THR A 129 -7.77 -22.86 -18.74
CA THR A 129 -7.33 -23.08 -20.13
C THR A 129 -7.20 -21.77 -20.93
N SER A 130 -7.62 -20.67 -20.37
CA SER A 130 -7.51 -19.32 -20.93
C SER A 130 -7.20 -18.31 -19.83
N PRO A 131 -6.55 -17.17 -20.14
CA PRO A 131 -6.36 -16.08 -19.21
C PRO A 131 -7.68 -15.63 -18.59
N GLN A 132 -7.71 -15.42 -17.27
CA GLN A 132 -8.91 -15.03 -16.53
C GLN A 132 -9.00 -13.51 -16.28
N GLY A 133 -7.90 -12.78 -16.51
CA GLY A 133 -7.83 -11.32 -16.33
C GLY A 133 -8.01 -10.88 -14.88
N SER A 134 -7.80 -11.77 -13.92
CA SER A 134 -8.07 -11.54 -12.51
C SER A 134 -7.08 -10.57 -11.88
N GLN A 135 -7.57 -9.64 -11.08
CA GLN A 135 -6.68 -8.82 -10.24
C GLN A 135 -6.25 -9.61 -8.99
N LEU A 136 -5.02 -9.32 -8.53
CA LEU A 136 -4.48 -9.85 -7.27
C LEU A 136 -4.22 -8.71 -6.30
N GLY A 137 -4.73 -8.83 -5.07
CA GLY A 137 -4.33 -8.01 -3.94
C GLY A 137 -3.35 -8.77 -3.06
N LEU A 138 -2.40 -8.07 -2.45
CA LEU A 138 -1.42 -8.63 -1.52
C LEU A 138 -1.45 -7.84 -0.21
N ALA A 139 -1.46 -8.55 0.93
CA ALA A 139 -1.24 -7.94 2.24
C ALA A 139 -0.47 -8.90 3.14
N VAL A 140 0.45 -8.37 3.94
CA VAL A 140 1.23 -9.14 4.94
C VAL A 140 0.75 -8.74 6.33
N ASP A 141 0.64 -9.70 7.24
CA ASP A 141 0.33 -9.42 8.63
C ASP A 141 1.45 -8.59 9.30
N PRO A 142 1.16 -7.86 10.38
CA PRO A 142 2.16 -7.00 11.04
C PRO A 142 3.40 -7.73 11.55
N LYS A 143 3.32 -9.05 11.79
CA LYS A 143 4.44 -9.89 12.24
C LYS A 143 5.28 -10.42 11.08
N GLY A 144 4.79 -10.33 9.83
CA GLY A 144 5.44 -10.92 8.66
C GLY A 144 5.37 -12.45 8.63
N SER A 145 4.34 -13.03 9.26
CA SER A 145 4.15 -14.49 9.35
C SER A 145 3.25 -15.04 8.25
N PHE A 146 2.30 -14.22 7.78
CA PHE A 146 1.31 -14.61 6.78
C PHE A 146 1.18 -13.59 5.67
N LEU A 147 1.10 -14.08 4.44
CA LEU A 147 0.72 -13.32 3.25
C LEU A 147 -0.70 -13.69 2.86
N PHE A 148 -1.57 -12.70 2.78
CA PHE A 148 -2.93 -12.82 2.30
C PHE A 148 -2.98 -12.35 0.84
N VAL A 149 -3.62 -13.16 -0.01
CA VAL A 149 -3.70 -12.92 -1.45
C VAL A 149 -5.15 -13.00 -1.89
N THR A 150 -5.71 -11.89 -2.39
CA THR A 150 -7.01 -11.96 -3.07
C THR A 150 -6.81 -12.34 -4.52
N ASN A 151 -7.74 -13.12 -5.03
CA ASN A 151 -7.89 -13.43 -6.44
C ASN A 151 -9.33 -13.10 -6.83
N GLU A 152 -9.49 -12.12 -7.70
CA GLU A 152 -10.80 -11.56 -8.05
C GLU A 152 -11.75 -12.59 -8.66
N GLY A 153 -11.22 -13.58 -9.36
CA GLY A 153 -12.02 -14.45 -10.21
C GLY A 153 -12.43 -13.73 -11.50
N ASN A 154 -13.49 -14.20 -12.13
CA ASN A 154 -14.02 -13.52 -13.32
C ASN A 154 -15.39 -12.88 -13.03
N SER A 155 -15.77 -11.89 -13.84
CA SER A 155 -16.97 -11.08 -13.69
C SER A 155 -18.30 -11.81 -13.93
N GLY A 156 -18.27 -13.14 -14.14
CA GLY A 156 -19.48 -13.93 -14.32
C GLY A 156 -20.32 -13.96 -13.05
N GLN A 157 -21.64 -14.17 -13.21
CA GLN A 157 -22.50 -14.44 -12.06
C GLN A 157 -22.14 -15.80 -11.45
N LEU A 158 -21.96 -15.86 -10.14
CA LEU A 158 -21.67 -17.10 -9.43
C LEU A 158 -22.74 -18.15 -9.77
N GLY A 159 -22.28 -19.36 -10.14
CA GLY A 159 -23.15 -20.46 -10.55
C GLY A 159 -23.42 -20.55 -12.06
N GLN A 160 -22.96 -19.61 -12.87
CA GLN A 160 -22.99 -19.73 -14.33
C GLN A 160 -21.81 -20.56 -14.85
N ALA A 161 -21.99 -21.26 -15.95
CA ALA A 161 -20.91 -22.03 -16.57
C ALA A 161 -19.75 -21.10 -16.98
N GLY A 162 -18.52 -21.46 -16.59
CA GLY A 162 -17.31 -20.66 -16.85
C GLY A 162 -17.01 -19.60 -15.81
N THR A 163 -17.82 -19.46 -14.73
CA THR A 163 -17.51 -18.55 -13.64
C THR A 163 -16.39 -19.11 -12.77
N VAL A 164 -15.34 -18.32 -12.56
CA VAL A 164 -14.28 -18.59 -11.59
C VAL A 164 -14.55 -17.75 -10.35
N ALA A 165 -14.75 -18.43 -9.23
CA ALA A 165 -14.99 -17.75 -7.95
C ALA A 165 -13.75 -16.99 -7.49
N GLY A 166 -13.96 -15.81 -6.91
CA GLY A 166 -12.90 -15.09 -6.21
C GLY A 166 -12.47 -15.84 -4.93
N THR A 167 -11.21 -15.67 -4.54
CA THR A 167 -10.66 -16.34 -3.35
C THR A 167 -9.81 -15.37 -2.52
N ILE A 168 -9.66 -15.69 -1.23
CA ILE A 168 -8.57 -15.17 -0.38
C ILE A 168 -7.72 -16.37 0.00
N SER A 169 -6.49 -16.42 -0.46
CA SER A 169 -5.51 -17.44 -0.10
C SER A 169 -4.63 -16.92 1.03
N VAL A 170 -4.31 -17.80 2.00
CA VAL A 170 -3.40 -17.51 3.10
C VAL A 170 -2.15 -18.35 2.93
N LEU A 171 -1.01 -17.69 2.84
CA LEU A 171 0.29 -18.32 2.71
C LEU A 171 1.13 -18.05 3.96
N SER A 172 1.65 -19.09 4.58
CA SER A 172 2.65 -18.93 5.65
C SER A 172 4.00 -18.54 5.05
N ILE A 173 4.67 -17.60 5.71
CA ILE A 173 5.98 -17.07 5.32
C ILE A 173 7.05 -17.74 6.18
N SER A 174 8.07 -18.30 5.55
CA SER A 174 9.20 -18.92 6.25
C SER A 174 10.53 -18.67 5.54
N SER A 175 11.63 -19.04 6.18
CA SER A 175 12.97 -18.97 5.57
C SER A 175 13.16 -19.94 4.39
N SER A 176 12.26 -20.87 4.18
CA SER A 176 12.26 -21.81 3.04
C SER A 176 11.34 -21.38 1.90
N GLY A 177 10.51 -20.35 2.10
CA GLY A 177 9.56 -19.83 1.11
C GLY A 177 8.14 -19.71 1.62
N LEU A 178 7.21 -19.65 0.67
CA LEU A 178 5.78 -19.58 0.91
C LEU A 178 5.16 -20.99 0.91
N THR A 179 4.17 -21.19 1.77
CA THR A 179 3.36 -22.41 1.78
C THR A 179 1.87 -22.02 1.90
N LEU A 180 1.04 -22.52 0.98
CA LEU A 180 -0.40 -22.30 1.04
C LEU A 180 -0.96 -23.01 2.29
N SER A 181 -1.53 -22.25 3.20
CA SER A 181 -2.07 -22.75 4.47
C SER A 181 -3.57 -22.97 4.42
N SER A 182 -4.30 -22.02 3.81
CA SER A 182 -5.77 -22.09 3.68
C SER A 182 -6.25 -21.21 2.54
N SER A 183 -7.52 -21.38 2.14
CA SER A 183 -8.18 -20.51 1.17
C SER A 183 -9.67 -20.39 1.51
N VAL A 184 -10.21 -19.19 1.34
CA VAL A 184 -11.65 -18.88 1.45
C VAL A 184 -12.15 -18.55 0.06
N SER A 185 -13.31 -19.08 -0.35
CA SER A 185 -13.86 -18.92 -1.70
C SER A 185 -15.21 -18.22 -1.70
N SER A 186 -15.42 -17.27 -2.60
CA SER A 186 -16.72 -16.61 -2.80
C SER A 186 -17.79 -17.56 -3.40
N ALA A 187 -17.40 -18.76 -3.86
CA ALA A 187 -18.35 -19.77 -4.31
C ALA A 187 -19.14 -20.44 -3.16
N VAL A 188 -18.64 -20.33 -1.92
CA VAL A 188 -19.32 -20.88 -0.74
C VAL A 188 -20.29 -19.85 -0.20
N PRO A 189 -21.61 -20.10 -0.23
CA PRO A 189 -22.60 -19.18 0.29
C PRO A 189 -22.35 -18.86 1.77
N GLY A 190 -22.23 -17.56 2.09
CA GLY A 190 -21.98 -17.07 3.44
C GLY A 190 -20.51 -16.84 3.79
N ASP A 191 -19.55 -17.41 3.07
CA ASP A 191 -18.12 -17.21 3.35
C ASP A 191 -17.63 -15.82 2.92
N PHE A 192 -18.30 -15.19 1.96
CA PHE A 192 -17.96 -13.88 1.45
C PHE A 192 -19.18 -12.94 1.46
N ALA A 193 -19.03 -11.73 2.01
CA ALA A 193 -20.06 -10.69 1.92
C ALA A 193 -19.86 -9.80 0.68
N GLY A 194 -19.62 -10.42 -0.49
CA GLY A 194 -19.41 -9.72 -1.76
C GLY A 194 -18.83 -10.63 -2.82
N ASN A 195 -18.57 -10.08 -4.01
CA ASN A 195 -18.00 -10.79 -5.15
C ASN A 195 -16.92 -9.96 -5.84
N GLY A 196 -15.90 -10.64 -6.38
CA GLY A 196 -14.74 -10.00 -7.01
C GLY A 196 -13.78 -9.36 -5.99
N PRO A 197 -13.15 -10.15 -5.09
CA PRO A 197 -12.16 -9.61 -4.13
C PRO A 197 -10.94 -9.06 -4.87
N SER A 198 -10.87 -7.72 -4.98
CA SER A 198 -9.89 -7.01 -5.81
C SER A 198 -8.64 -6.56 -5.05
N ALA A 199 -8.81 -6.11 -3.81
CA ALA A 199 -7.69 -5.67 -2.97
C ALA A 199 -7.92 -6.05 -1.50
N ILE A 200 -6.84 -6.10 -0.73
CA ILE A 200 -6.86 -6.50 0.67
C ILE A 200 -5.91 -5.64 1.50
N ALA A 201 -6.33 -5.31 2.72
CA ALA A 201 -5.48 -4.68 3.72
C ALA A 201 -5.59 -5.43 5.05
N VAL A 202 -4.47 -5.62 5.72
CA VAL A 202 -4.41 -6.09 7.09
C VAL A 202 -4.35 -4.88 8.00
N ALA A 203 -5.13 -4.88 9.07
CA ALA A 203 -5.06 -3.84 10.10
C ALA A 203 -3.64 -3.79 10.70
N PRO A 204 -3.06 -2.59 10.90
CA PRO A 204 -1.72 -2.43 11.46
C PRO A 204 -1.62 -2.95 12.91
N VAL A 205 -2.76 -3.02 13.59
CA VAL A 205 -2.93 -3.60 14.92
C VAL A 205 -4.23 -4.40 14.96
N GLY A 206 -4.35 -5.32 15.91
CA GLY A 206 -5.47 -6.27 15.93
C GLY A 206 -5.30 -7.36 14.88
N ASN A 207 -6.34 -8.13 14.68
CA ASN A 207 -6.35 -9.31 13.81
C ASN A 207 -7.48 -9.20 12.80
N PHE A 208 -7.49 -8.08 12.04
CA PHE A 208 -8.56 -7.76 11.11
C PHE A 208 -8.05 -7.65 9.68
N LEU A 209 -8.88 -8.08 8.73
CA LEU A 209 -8.67 -7.99 7.29
C LEU A 209 -9.83 -7.22 6.66
N TYR A 210 -9.52 -6.41 5.69
CA TYR A 210 -10.50 -5.66 4.91
C TYR A 210 -10.29 -5.96 3.44
N VAL A 211 -11.33 -6.50 2.80
CA VAL A 211 -11.28 -6.96 1.41
C VAL A 211 -12.28 -6.19 0.59
N THR A 212 -11.81 -5.49 -0.43
CA THR A 212 -12.69 -4.82 -1.39
C THR A 212 -13.25 -5.82 -2.39
N ASN A 213 -14.54 -5.73 -2.69
CA ASN A 213 -15.24 -6.58 -3.63
C ASN A 213 -15.71 -5.72 -4.82
N GLU A 214 -15.01 -5.83 -5.95
CA GLU A 214 -15.20 -4.95 -7.10
C GLU A 214 -16.60 -5.05 -7.69
N PHE A 215 -17.13 -6.27 -7.83
CA PHE A 215 -18.42 -6.49 -8.51
C PHE A 215 -19.63 -6.18 -7.65
N THR A 216 -19.48 -6.10 -6.33
CA THR A 216 -20.57 -5.75 -5.40
C THR A 216 -20.44 -4.37 -4.78
N ASN A 217 -19.34 -3.65 -5.07
CA ASN A 217 -19.09 -2.30 -4.53
C ASN A 217 -19.12 -2.27 -3.00
N THR A 218 -18.42 -3.21 -2.38
CA THR A 218 -18.36 -3.33 -0.91
C THR A 218 -16.93 -3.52 -0.42
N VAL A 219 -16.73 -3.28 0.88
CA VAL A 219 -15.60 -3.76 1.64
C VAL A 219 -16.09 -4.70 2.73
N ALA A 220 -15.60 -5.93 2.73
CA ALA A 220 -15.89 -6.95 3.74
C ALA A 220 -14.82 -6.94 4.84
N ALA A 221 -15.23 -7.06 6.10
CA ALA A 221 -14.36 -7.08 7.26
C ALA A 221 -14.33 -8.47 7.89
N PHE A 222 -13.14 -9.04 8.04
CA PHE A 222 -12.88 -10.36 8.62
C PHE A 222 -11.94 -10.25 9.82
N SER A 223 -12.05 -11.21 10.73
CA SER A 223 -10.99 -11.51 11.69
C SER A 223 -10.16 -12.70 11.21
N TYR A 224 -8.93 -12.81 11.68
CA TYR A 224 -8.07 -13.96 11.43
C TYR A 224 -7.30 -14.34 12.70
N ASP A 225 -6.93 -15.62 12.80
CA ASP A 225 -6.04 -16.10 13.87
C ASP A 225 -4.58 -15.76 13.51
N PRO A 226 -3.89 -14.88 14.28
CA PRO A 226 -2.52 -14.46 14.00
C PRO A 226 -1.46 -15.55 14.26
N THR A 227 -1.89 -16.72 14.76
CA THR A 227 -1.00 -17.87 15.00
C THR A 227 -1.14 -18.93 13.92
N ALA A 228 -2.39 -19.19 13.47
CA ALA A 228 -2.69 -20.17 12.45
C ALA A 228 -2.84 -19.56 11.05
N GLY A 229 -3.04 -18.25 10.93
CA GLY A 229 -3.33 -17.54 9.68
C GLY A 229 -4.76 -17.78 9.16
N THR A 230 -5.60 -18.54 9.87
CA THR A 230 -6.95 -18.88 9.40
C THR A 230 -7.89 -17.68 9.48
N ILE A 231 -8.60 -17.42 8.38
CA ILE A 231 -9.63 -16.37 8.31
C ILE A 231 -10.93 -16.92 8.88
N THR A 232 -11.56 -16.13 9.75
CA THR A 232 -12.89 -16.47 10.30
C THR A 232 -13.96 -16.10 9.28
N THR A 233 -14.79 -17.04 8.88
CA THR A 233 -15.92 -16.84 7.97
C THR A 233 -17.24 -17.16 8.68
N PRO A 234 -18.33 -16.49 8.33
CA PRO A 234 -18.44 -15.36 7.38
C PRO A 234 -17.74 -14.09 7.89
N PRO A 235 -17.58 -13.05 7.03
CA PRO A 235 -17.13 -11.74 7.50
C PRO A 235 -18.09 -11.22 8.56
N PHE A 236 -17.56 -10.55 9.59
CA PHE A 236 -18.42 -10.01 10.66
C PHE A 236 -19.19 -8.75 10.22
N ALA A 237 -18.74 -8.08 9.14
CA ALA A 237 -19.42 -6.92 8.57
C ALA A 237 -19.08 -6.73 7.08
N SER A 238 -19.93 -5.99 6.38
CA SER A 238 -19.72 -5.49 5.03
C SER A 238 -20.28 -4.07 4.89
N TYR A 239 -19.52 -3.21 4.20
CA TYR A 239 -19.84 -1.79 4.07
C TYR A 239 -19.84 -1.40 2.59
N SER A 240 -20.76 -0.50 2.20
CA SER A 240 -20.83 0.02 0.84
C SER A 240 -19.65 0.97 0.55
N THR A 241 -19.12 0.89 -0.67
CA THR A 241 -18.08 1.78 -1.19
C THR A 241 -18.61 2.56 -2.40
N GLY A 242 -17.77 3.29 -3.10
CA GLY A 242 -18.03 3.71 -4.48
C GLY A 242 -17.93 2.55 -5.46
N THR A 243 -18.04 2.82 -6.77
CA THR A 243 -18.10 1.78 -7.81
C THR A 243 -16.72 1.22 -8.15
N SER A 244 -16.64 -0.10 -8.29
CA SER A 244 -15.41 -0.86 -8.62
C SER A 244 -14.24 -0.50 -7.70
N PRO A 245 -14.31 -0.81 -6.39
CA PRO A 245 -13.19 -0.58 -5.48
C PRO A 245 -11.97 -1.42 -5.88
N ALA A 246 -10.84 -0.77 -6.21
CA ALA A 246 -9.65 -1.38 -6.81
C ALA A 246 -8.42 -1.36 -5.91
N ALA A 247 -8.41 -0.51 -4.88
CA ALA A 247 -7.32 -0.45 -3.91
C ALA A 247 -7.84 -0.13 -2.52
N VAL A 248 -7.13 -0.64 -1.51
CA VAL A 248 -7.40 -0.37 -0.10
C VAL A 248 -6.09 -0.18 0.64
N ALA A 249 -6.02 0.82 1.52
CA ALA A 249 -4.83 1.08 2.34
C ALA A 249 -5.21 1.74 3.67
N PHE A 250 -4.46 1.41 4.72
CA PHE A 250 -4.52 2.15 5.99
C PHE A 250 -3.66 3.40 5.96
N SER A 251 -4.13 4.47 6.59
CA SER A 251 -3.33 5.68 6.82
C SER A 251 -2.18 5.44 7.79
N LYS A 252 -2.35 4.50 8.71
CA LYS A 252 -1.36 4.17 9.73
C LYS A 252 -0.18 3.41 9.15
N CYS A 253 0.99 3.60 9.72
CA CYS A 253 2.17 2.81 9.43
C CYS A 253 1.90 1.35 9.78
N ALA A 254 1.46 0.55 8.82
CA ALA A 254 1.50 -0.91 8.98
C ALA A 254 2.92 -1.30 9.37
N GLY A 255 3.09 -2.07 10.43
CA GLY A 255 4.33 -2.39 11.16
C GLY A 255 5.55 -2.81 10.38
N GLY A 256 5.93 -2.08 9.36
CA GLY A 256 7.04 -2.37 8.47
C GLY A 256 7.93 -1.19 8.13
N ASN A 257 7.54 0.01 8.43
CA ASN A 257 8.45 1.14 8.32
C ASN A 257 9.04 1.46 9.70
N ALA A 258 10.00 0.64 10.13
CA ALA A 258 10.82 0.88 11.31
C ALA A 258 11.58 2.24 11.30
N VAL A 259 11.36 3.08 10.28
CA VAL A 259 11.92 4.41 10.13
C VAL A 259 11.01 5.49 10.70
N ASN A 260 9.71 5.21 10.87
CA ASN A 260 8.81 6.19 11.45
C ASN A 260 8.51 5.88 12.93
N THR A 261 9.41 6.28 13.83
CA THR A 261 9.22 6.25 15.28
C THR A 261 8.11 7.19 15.76
N ASN A 262 7.49 7.95 14.85
CA ASN A 262 6.41 8.90 15.14
C ASN A 262 5.01 8.34 14.86
N CYS A 263 4.88 7.07 14.47
CA CYS A 263 3.57 6.42 14.39
C CYS A 263 3.09 6.14 15.81
N THR A 264 2.20 6.97 16.30
CA THR A 264 1.54 6.80 17.60
C THR A 264 0.13 6.24 17.39
N ALA A 265 -0.43 5.61 18.40
CA ALA A 265 -1.81 5.11 18.39
C ALA A 265 -2.87 6.21 18.09
N SER A 266 -2.48 7.49 18.20
CA SER A 266 -3.33 8.64 17.89
C SER A 266 -3.34 9.06 16.42
N ASP A 267 -2.55 8.42 15.54
CA ASP A 267 -2.33 8.90 14.17
C ASP A 267 -3.41 8.45 13.16
N GLY A 268 -4.59 8.10 13.64
CA GLY A 268 -5.79 7.85 12.85
C GLY A 268 -5.83 6.46 12.19
N ASP A 269 -6.79 5.66 12.60
CA ASP A 269 -7.05 4.33 12.06
C ASP A 269 -7.98 4.42 10.84
N ASN A 270 -7.55 5.21 9.82
CA ASN A 270 -8.39 5.43 8.65
C ASN A 270 -8.05 4.45 7.53
N LEU A 271 -9.10 3.87 6.96
CA LEU A 271 -9.05 3.00 5.80
C LEU A 271 -9.49 3.79 4.57
N PHE A 272 -8.60 3.91 3.59
CA PHE A 272 -8.87 4.53 2.29
C PHE A 272 -9.19 3.45 1.26
N ILE A 273 -10.22 3.66 0.45
CA ILE A 273 -10.62 2.76 -0.64
C ILE A 273 -10.74 3.58 -1.92
N ALA A 274 -9.96 3.23 -2.93
CA ALA A 274 -10.01 3.87 -4.24
C ALA A 274 -11.07 3.17 -5.12
N ASN A 275 -12.05 3.91 -5.58
CA ASN A 275 -13.16 3.43 -6.38
C ASN A 275 -12.92 3.81 -7.85
N SER A 276 -12.50 2.85 -8.67
CA SER A 276 -12.00 3.06 -10.04
C SER A 276 -13.10 3.05 -11.11
N GLY A 277 -14.34 2.77 -10.72
CA GLY A 277 -15.52 2.78 -11.59
C GLY A 277 -16.02 4.20 -11.90
N LEU A 278 -17.32 4.31 -12.14
CA LEU A 278 -17.93 5.59 -12.51
C LEU A 278 -17.87 6.66 -11.42
N SER A 279 -17.75 6.26 -10.15
CA SER A 279 -17.65 7.20 -9.03
C SER A 279 -16.34 7.98 -9.02
N ASN A 280 -15.21 7.36 -9.42
CA ASN A 280 -13.87 7.96 -9.39
C ASN A 280 -13.63 8.76 -8.10
N ASP A 281 -13.80 8.11 -6.96
CA ASP A 281 -13.71 8.73 -5.65
C ASP A 281 -12.92 7.85 -4.66
N ILE A 282 -12.73 8.39 -3.46
CA ILE A 282 -12.05 7.72 -2.36
C ILE A 282 -13.04 7.61 -1.21
N SER A 283 -13.48 6.39 -0.89
CA SER A 283 -14.21 6.13 0.34
C SER A 283 -13.25 6.10 1.52
N ILE A 284 -13.62 6.78 2.62
CA ILE A 284 -12.79 6.89 3.82
C ILE A 284 -13.60 6.40 5.02
N PHE A 285 -13.04 5.46 5.76
CA PHE A 285 -13.60 4.91 6.98
C PHE A 285 -12.64 5.07 8.14
N SER A 286 -13.16 5.36 9.32
CA SER A 286 -12.46 5.15 10.58
C SER A 286 -12.63 3.69 10.99
N ALA A 287 -11.54 2.99 11.29
CA ALA A 287 -11.55 1.59 11.69
C ALA A 287 -11.34 1.45 13.20
N CYS A 288 -12.22 0.70 13.85
CA CYS A 288 -12.16 0.45 15.28
C CYS A 288 -11.18 -0.72 15.58
N ILE A 289 -9.89 -0.50 15.38
CA ILE A 289 -8.84 -1.51 15.52
C ILE A 289 -8.01 -1.37 16.81
N GLU A 290 -8.14 -0.25 17.51
CA GLU A 290 -7.55 0.01 18.83
C GLU A 290 -8.60 0.60 19.77
N VAL A 291 -8.41 0.36 21.08
CA VAL A 291 -9.29 0.93 22.10
C VAL A 291 -9.03 2.44 22.24
N THR A 292 -10.03 3.24 21.93
CA THR A 292 -10.03 4.71 22.03
C THR A 292 -11.34 5.17 22.69
N PRO A 293 -11.48 6.45 23.09
CA PRO A 293 -12.76 6.95 23.59
C PRO A 293 -13.93 6.81 22.61
N THR A 294 -13.66 6.82 21.30
CA THR A 294 -14.66 6.63 20.23
C THR A 294 -14.81 5.18 19.79
N CYS A 295 -13.92 4.30 20.23
CA CYS A 295 -13.86 2.87 19.94
C CYS A 295 -13.55 2.12 21.24
N PRO A 296 -14.54 1.91 22.13
CA PRO A 296 -14.31 1.34 23.46
C PRO A 296 -13.94 -0.15 23.44
N VAL A 297 -14.18 -0.83 22.33
CA VAL A 297 -13.79 -2.22 22.06
C VAL A 297 -13.22 -2.28 20.65
N ALA A 298 -11.97 -2.72 20.52
CA ALA A 298 -11.34 -2.94 19.21
C ALA A 298 -11.98 -4.16 18.53
N ASP A 299 -13.05 -3.95 17.79
CA ASP A 299 -13.88 -4.98 17.16
C ASP A 299 -13.73 -5.04 15.63
N GLY A 300 -12.89 -4.17 15.05
CA GLY A 300 -12.63 -4.11 13.62
C GLY A 300 -13.73 -3.46 12.78
N THR A 301 -14.79 -2.91 13.41
CA THR A 301 -15.88 -2.25 12.66
C THR A 301 -15.40 -0.98 11.98
N LEU A 302 -16.06 -0.63 10.87
CA LEU A 302 -15.79 0.59 10.11
C LEU A 302 -16.91 1.60 10.29
N GLN A 303 -16.55 2.87 10.42
CA GLN A 303 -17.47 3.98 10.40
C GLN A 303 -17.05 4.95 9.29
N GLN A 304 -17.97 5.29 8.39
CA GLN A 304 -17.67 6.24 7.32
C GLN A 304 -17.33 7.62 7.91
N VAL A 305 -16.22 8.20 7.48
CA VAL A 305 -15.78 9.52 7.92
C VAL A 305 -16.69 10.59 7.33
N SER A 306 -17.03 11.60 8.13
CA SER A 306 -17.87 12.73 7.67
C SER A 306 -17.20 13.44 6.48
N GLY A 307 -17.95 13.63 5.39
CA GLY A 307 -17.42 14.19 4.14
C GLY A 307 -16.84 13.16 3.16
N SER A 308 -16.82 11.87 3.52
CA SER A 308 -16.52 10.77 2.59
C SER A 308 -17.79 10.42 1.76
N PRO A 309 -17.64 10.01 0.48
CA PRO A 309 -16.40 9.91 -0.29
C PRO A 309 -15.84 11.26 -0.76
N VAL A 310 -14.53 11.29 -1.08
CA VAL A 310 -13.83 12.46 -1.62
C VAL A 310 -13.52 12.21 -3.09
N PRO A 311 -13.75 13.17 -4.03
CA PRO A 311 -13.37 13.00 -5.43
C PRO A 311 -11.88 12.71 -5.59
N ALA A 312 -11.51 11.75 -6.44
CA ALA A 312 -10.11 11.42 -6.70
C ALA A 312 -9.36 12.50 -7.49
N ASN A 313 -10.06 13.47 -8.09
CA ASN A 313 -9.56 14.50 -9.03
C ASN A 313 -9.02 13.95 -10.35
N GLY A 314 -8.95 12.62 -10.53
CA GLY A 314 -8.60 11.92 -11.75
C GLY A 314 -9.56 10.76 -12.03
N LEU A 315 -9.30 10.02 -13.09
CA LEU A 315 -10.12 8.89 -13.51
C LEU A 315 -9.39 7.56 -13.26
N GLY A 316 -10.12 6.59 -12.71
CA GLY A 316 -9.62 5.26 -12.44
C GLY A 316 -8.53 5.23 -11.37
N PRO A 317 -8.82 5.68 -10.13
CA PRO A 317 -7.88 5.55 -9.02
C PRO A 317 -7.66 4.07 -8.69
N THR A 318 -6.39 3.61 -8.69
CA THR A 318 -6.02 2.18 -8.56
C THR A 318 -4.95 1.89 -7.53
N SER A 319 -4.30 2.91 -6.97
CA SER A 319 -3.22 2.71 -5.99
C SER A 319 -3.06 3.91 -5.09
N PHE A 320 -2.69 3.66 -3.84
CA PHE A 320 -2.32 4.67 -2.85
C PHE A 320 -0.81 4.67 -2.62
N ILE A 321 -0.25 5.87 -2.50
CA ILE A 321 1.11 6.10 -2.02
C ILE A 321 0.99 7.03 -0.82
N ILE A 322 1.27 6.51 0.38
CA ILE A 322 1.08 7.23 1.63
C ILE A 322 2.42 7.76 2.11
N ASP A 323 2.48 9.06 2.38
CA ASP A 323 3.66 9.71 2.95
C ASP A 323 4.03 9.05 4.29
N PRO A 324 5.29 8.61 4.48
CA PRO A 324 5.73 8.01 5.75
C PRO A 324 5.52 8.91 6.97
N LEU A 325 5.40 10.22 6.79
CA LEU A 325 5.09 11.18 7.84
C LEU A 325 3.59 11.46 8.01
N LEU A 326 2.73 10.75 7.25
CA LEU A 326 1.27 10.86 7.30
C LEU A 326 0.72 12.27 7.06
N ASN A 327 1.42 13.11 6.30
CA ASN A 327 0.94 14.44 5.94
C ASN A 327 0.23 14.47 4.60
N PHE A 328 0.57 13.52 3.70
CA PHE A 328 0.09 13.51 2.32
C PHE A 328 -0.27 12.10 1.88
N VAL A 329 -1.25 12.04 0.99
CA VAL A 329 -1.68 10.83 0.29
C VAL A 329 -1.70 11.15 -1.20
N TYR A 330 -1.08 10.29 -1.99
CA TYR A 330 -1.06 10.37 -3.44
C TYR A 330 -1.82 9.18 -3.99
N VAL A 331 -2.66 9.44 -4.98
CA VAL A 331 -3.51 8.41 -5.61
C VAL A 331 -3.15 8.33 -7.08
N VAL A 332 -2.82 7.14 -7.54
CA VAL A 332 -2.51 6.90 -8.96
C VAL A 332 -3.82 6.71 -9.72
N ASP A 333 -4.10 7.60 -10.65
CA ASP A 333 -5.29 7.61 -11.50
C ASP A 333 -4.94 7.06 -12.88
N THR A 334 -5.03 5.73 -13.02
CA THR A 334 -4.48 5.01 -14.18
C THR A 334 -5.16 5.40 -15.50
N LYS A 335 -6.49 5.65 -15.48
CA LYS A 335 -7.23 5.99 -16.72
C LYS A 335 -6.97 7.41 -17.22
N SER A 336 -6.60 8.34 -16.33
CA SER A 336 -6.30 9.73 -16.71
C SER A 336 -4.80 10.05 -16.75
N ASN A 337 -3.92 9.06 -16.50
CA ASN A 337 -2.47 9.20 -16.57
C ASN A 337 -1.94 10.33 -15.66
N GLN A 338 -2.33 10.29 -14.39
CA GLN A 338 -1.94 11.31 -13.42
C GLN A 338 -1.91 10.77 -11.99
N ILE A 339 -1.39 11.59 -11.09
CA ILE A 339 -1.42 11.36 -9.65
C ILE A 339 -2.25 12.48 -9.02
N SER A 340 -3.29 12.12 -8.29
CA SER A 340 -4.02 13.03 -7.42
C SER A 340 -3.27 13.23 -6.10
N GLN A 341 -3.22 14.47 -5.62
CA GLN A 341 -2.41 14.90 -4.49
C GLN A 341 -3.31 15.43 -3.37
N PHE A 342 -3.18 14.85 -2.18
CA PHE A 342 -3.99 15.23 -1.03
C PHE A 342 -3.13 15.52 0.19
N LYS A 343 -3.52 16.53 0.95
CA LYS A 343 -3.14 16.68 2.33
C LYS A 343 -4.04 15.81 3.19
N TYR A 344 -3.46 15.04 4.08
CA TYR A 344 -4.18 14.20 5.03
C TYR A 344 -4.25 14.87 6.40
N SER A 345 -5.41 14.76 7.04
CA SER A 345 -5.64 15.22 8.42
C SER A 345 -5.89 14.00 9.32
N PRO A 346 -4.91 13.52 10.10
CA PRO A 346 -5.10 12.38 11.00
C PRO A 346 -6.25 12.59 12.01
N ALA A 347 -6.41 13.82 12.51
CA ALA A 347 -7.44 14.13 13.50
C ALA A 347 -8.88 13.98 12.99
N THR A 348 -9.11 14.14 11.69
CA THR A 348 -10.45 14.06 11.08
C THR A 348 -10.61 12.93 10.08
N GLY A 349 -9.52 12.26 9.71
CA GLY A 349 -9.49 11.26 8.65
C GLY A 349 -9.59 11.83 7.21
N MET A 350 -9.75 13.15 7.07
CA MET A 350 -10.10 13.77 5.78
C MET A 350 -8.90 14.00 4.87
N LEU A 351 -9.16 13.86 3.57
CA LEU A 351 -8.27 14.23 2.47
C LEU A 351 -8.71 15.57 1.88
N THR A 352 -7.77 16.50 1.74
CA THR A 352 -8.00 17.79 1.08
C THR A 352 -7.04 17.93 -0.10
N ALA A 353 -7.55 18.23 -1.28
CA ALA A 353 -6.72 18.36 -2.49
C ALA A 353 -5.64 19.44 -2.31
N VAL A 354 -4.41 19.13 -2.74
CA VAL A 354 -3.30 20.07 -2.85
C VAL A 354 -3.51 20.93 -4.10
N SER A 355 -2.90 22.10 -4.21
CA SER A 355 -2.96 22.93 -5.42
C SER A 355 -1.60 22.92 -6.15
N PRO A 356 -1.56 22.46 -7.43
CA PRO A 356 -2.61 21.83 -8.23
C PRO A 356 -3.03 20.47 -7.64
N ALA A 357 -4.28 20.06 -7.89
CA ALA A 357 -4.82 18.82 -7.36
C ALA A 357 -4.18 17.57 -7.96
N THR A 358 -3.62 17.68 -9.15
CA THR A 358 -3.04 16.56 -9.90
C THR A 358 -1.69 16.91 -10.52
N VAL A 359 -0.89 15.89 -10.83
CA VAL A 359 0.32 15.97 -11.66
C VAL A 359 0.27 14.85 -12.70
N SER A 360 0.65 15.17 -13.96
CA SER A 360 0.66 14.19 -15.05
C SER A 360 1.80 13.18 -14.88
N THR A 361 1.51 11.92 -15.17
CA THR A 361 2.47 10.81 -15.32
C THR A 361 2.72 10.52 -16.81
N GLY A 362 3.46 9.48 -17.12
CA GLY A 362 3.39 8.81 -18.41
C GLY A 362 2.10 7.99 -18.56
N THR A 363 2.05 7.13 -19.57
CA THR A 363 0.84 6.39 -19.93
C THR A 363 0.68 5.09 -19.12
N THR A 364 -0.53 4.85 -18.67
CA THR A 364 -0.90 3.64 -17.88
C THR A 364 -0.02 3.50 -16.62
N PRO A 365 -0.08 4.48 -15.70
CA PRO A 365 0.71 4.41 -14.47
C PRO A 365 0.24 3.25 -13.59
N GLY A 366 1.20 2.51 -13.03
CA GLY A 366 0.98 1.37 -12.13
C GLY A 366 1.16 1.72 -10.65
N ALA A 367 1.14 0.71 -9.80
CA ALA A 367 1.36 0.87 -8.37
C ALA A 367 2.80 1.31 -8.08
N GLY A 368 2.94 2.47 -7.50
CA GLY A 368 4.22 3.10 -7.15
C GLY A 368 4.51 3.11 -5.66
N GLY A 369 5.58 3.79 -5.29
CA GLY A 369 6.00 3.96 -3.90
C GLY A 369 6.62 5.32 -3.64
N ILE A 370 6.98 5.55 -2.38
CA ILE A 370 7.65 6.75 -1.90
C ILE A 370 8.90 6.37 -1.10
N THR A 371 9.97 7.16 -1.21
CA THR A 371 11.18 6.94 -0.42
C THR A 371 10.92 7.04 1.08
N SER A 372 11.71 6.36 1.89
CA SER A 372 11.52 6.27 3.35
C SER A 372 11.58 7.64 4.04
N ASP A 373 12.30 8.60 3.47
CA ASP A 373 12.34 9.99 3.90
C ASP A 373 11.19 10.84 3.34
N GLY A 374 10.34 10.24 2.46
CA GLY A 374 9.24 10.89 1.77
C GLY A 374 9.66 11.97 0.77
N ALA A 375 10.90 11.93 0.27
CA ALA A 375 11.42 12.94 -0.65
C ALA A 375 11.00 12.72 -2.10
N PHE A 376 10.85 11.46 -2.52
CA PHE A 376 10.52 11.10 -3.90
C PHE A 376 9.40 10.08 -3.99
N VAL A 377 8.43 10.38 -4.84
CA VAL A 377 7.41 9.43 -5.30
C VAL A 377 7.87 8.88 -6.64
N MET A 378 7.73 7.57 -6.80
CA MET A 378 8.08 6.84 -8.02
C MET A 378 6.90 6.02 -8.49
N VAL A 379 6.54 6.17 -9.75
CA VAL A 379 5.39 5.51 -10.35
C VAL A 379 5.81 4.82 -11.64
N PRO A 380 5.53 3.50 -11.78
CA PRO A 380 5.71 2.80 -13.03
C PRO A 380 4.86 3.43 -14.13
N ASP A 381 5.47 3.68 -15.28
CA ASP A 381 4.81 4.10 -16.51
C ASP A 381 4.95 2.96 -17.52
N SER A 382 3.92 2.10 -17.60
CA SER A 382 4.00 0.89 -18.43
C SER A 382 4.00 1.21 -19.92
N GLY A 383 3.28 2.24 -20.34
CA GLY A 383 3.26 2.66 -21.74
C GLY A 383 4.55 3.34 -22.18
N GLY A 384 5.24 4.03 -21.28
CA GLY A 384 6.52 4.68 -21.54
C GLY A 384 7.74 3.80 -21.27
N SER A 385 7.57 2.58 -20.74
CA SER A 385 8.65 1.66 -20.34
C SER A 385 9.67 2.31 -19.39
N GLN A 386 9.18 3.06 -18.41
CA GLN A 386 9.98 3.83 -17.47
C GLN A 386 9.37 3.91 -16.09
N ILE A 387 10.13 4.36 -15.12
CA ILE A 387 9.62 4.83 -13.82
C ILE A 387 9.64 6.35 -13.84
N ASP A 388 8.50 6.96 -13.64
CA ASP A 388 8.40 8.39 -13.39
C ASP A 388 8.84 8.72 -11.96
N ILE A 389 9.70 9.72 -11.80
CA ILE A 389 10.20 10.21 -10.52
C ILE A 389 9.64 11.60 -10.27
N PHE A 390 9.07 11.80 -9.10
CA PHE A 390 8.57 13.09 -8.63
C PHE A 390 9.22 13.45 -7.30
N ARG A 391 9.69 14.68 -7.19
CA ARG A 391 10.12 15.24 -5.90
C ARG A 391 8.89 15.73 -5.13
N VAL A 392 8.81 15.36 -3.87
CA VAL A 392 7.80 15.89 -2.93
C VAL A 392 8.29 17.22 -2.37
N ASN A 393 7.51 18.28 -2.51
CA ASN A 393 7.82 19.56 -1.89
C ASN A 393 7.47 19.52 -0.40
N ASN A 394 8.45 19.13 0.40
CA ASN A 394 8.35 19.00 1.85
C ASN A 394 8.89 20.22 2.61
N THR A 395 9.56 21.14 1.91
CA THR A 395 10.08 22.38 2.48
C THR A 395 9.24 23.53 1.95
N GLY A 396 8.43 24.13 2.80
CA GLY A 396 7.89 25.44 2.50
C GLY A 396 9.05 26.42 2.30
N SER A 397 8.97 27.33 1.33
CA SER A 397 9.92 28.41 1.18
C SER A 397 9.97 29.22 2.50
N SER A 398 11.18 29.33 3.10
CA SER A 398 11.48 30.17 4.27
C SER A 398 10.34 30.29 5.30
N GLY A 399 10.07 29.19 6.06
CA GLY A 399 9.11 29.20 7.16
C GLY A 399 7.66 28.87 6.82
N SER A 400 7.33 28.53 5.57
CA SER A 400 6.01 27.99 5.20
C SER A 400 5.93 26.49 5.50
N ALA A 401 4.73 25.99 5.81
CA ALA A 401 4.48 24.55 6.00
C ALA A 401 4.75 23.76 4.71
N PRO A 402 5.12 22.45 4.80
CA PRO A 402 5.25 21.57 3.65
C PRO A 402 3.95 21.56 2.83
N THR A 403 4.07 21.62 1.50
CA THR A 403 2.89 21.63 0.62
C THR A 403 2.52 20.25 0.10
N GLY A 404 3.43 19.26 0.17
CA GLY A 404 3.25 17.92 -0.39
C GLY A 404 3.14 17.86 -1.91
N ARG A 405 3.28 19.00 -2.59
CA ARG A 405 3.17 19.08 -4.03
C ARG A 405 4.26 18.28 -4.72
N LEU A 406 3.88 17.49 -5.71
CA LEU A 406 4.81 16.77 -6.57
C LEU A 406 5.32 17.68 -7.69
N SER A 407 6.61 17.54 -8.00
CA SER A 407 7.25 18.22 -9.13
C SER A 407 8.24 17.26 -9.81
N ARG A 408 8.43 17.40 -11.12
CA ARG A 408 9.44 16.60 -11.85
C ARG A 408 10.82 17.18 -11.60
N PRO A 409 11.78 16.39 -11.05
CA PRO A 409 13.19 16.81 -10.96
C PRO A 409 13.86 16.78 -12.36
N SER A 410 15.09 17.26 -12.45
CA SER A 410 15.87 17.20 -13.71
C SER A 410 16.15 15.76 -14.17
N THR A 411 16.28 14.81 -13.23
CA THR A 411 16.31 13.36 -13.46
C THR A 411 14.92 12.80 -13.17
N SER A 412 14.01 12.88 -14.14
CA SER A 412 12.58 12.63 -13.91
C SER A 412 12.14 11.21 -14.22
N SER A 413 13.02 10.33 -14.70
CA SER A 413 12.65 8.96 -15.04
C SER A 413 13.83 7.98 -15.00
N ILE A 414 13.50 6.70 -14.82
CA ILE A 414 14.40 5.56 -15.00
C ILE A 414 13.92 4.79 -16.23
N MET A 415 14.72 4.77 -17.29
CA MET A 415 14.39 4.00 -18.51
C MET A 415 14.68 2.51 -18.26
N LEU A 416 13.75 1.65 -18.60
CA LEU A 416 13.82 0.20 -18.32
C LEU A 416 13.98 -0.66 -19.58
N GLY A 417 13.51 -0.17 -20.73
CA GLY A 417 13.45 -0.96 -21.97
C GLY A 417 12.36 -2.05 -21.99
N ALA A 418 11.61 -2.20 -20.89
CA ALA A 418 10.50 -3.14 -20.75
C ALA A 418 9.37 -2.48 -19.95
N GLN A 419 8.15 -3.00 -20.06
CA GLN A 419 6.96 -2.41 -19.43
C GLN A 419 6.93 -2.66 -17.92
N PRO A 420 7.09 -1.65 -17.06
CA PRO A 420 6.98 -1.79 -15.62
C PRO A 420 5.51 -1.83 -15.19
N THR A 421 5.20 -2.68 -14.23
CA THR A 421 3.84 -2.84 -13.70
C THR A 421 3.73 -2.46 -12.23
N ALA A 422 4.77 -2.71 -11.46
CA ALA A 422 4.81 -2.40 -10.04
C ALA A 422 6.21 -1.95 -9.62
N ALA A 423 6.28 -1.05 -8.64
CA ALA A 423 7.50 -0.64 -8.00
C ALA A 423 7.34 -0.61 -6.47
N ILE A 424 8.36 -1.09 -5.76
CA ILE A 424 8.52 -0.88 -4.32
C ILE A 424 9.70 0.04 -4.10
N VAL A 425 9.53 1.00 -3.21
CA VAL A 425 10.56 1.99 -2.85
C VAL A 425 10.85 1.86 -1.35
N ARG A 426 12.14 1.88 -0.99
CA ARG A 426 12.61 1.77 0.39
C ARG A 426 13.53 2.92 0.76
#